data_610d81cd8792ca52631e57a8deb75fd1
#
_entry.id   610d81cd8792ca52631e57a8deb75fd1
#
_cell.length_a   1.000
_cell.length_b   1.000
_cell.length_c   1.000
_cell.angle_alpha   90.00
_cell.angle_beta   90.00
_cell.angle_gamma   90.00
#
_symmetry.space_group_name_H-M   'P 1'
#
loop_
_entity.id
_entity.type
_entity.pdbx_description
1 polymer ?
#
loop_
_entity_poly.entity_id
_entity_poly.type
_entity_poly.pdbx_seq_one_letter_code
_entity_poly.pdbx_strand_id
1 'polypeptide(L)'
;VGKRHNLEEITVINDDATMNHYAGKYEGMDRYECRKALVEDLEKQGLLVKVEPHSHNVGTHDRCGTTVEPMVKQQWFVKMDELIKPAVEAVKNGDIQLLPKRMEKTYFNWTDNIRDWCISRQLWWGHRIPAYYCPDCGEMVVAKAAPEKCPKCGCDHMEQDPDTLDTWFSSALWPFSTLGWPEKTEDLDYFYPTDVLVTGYDIIFFWVIRMIFSGYEQMGKAPFHTVLFHGLVRDSQGRKMSKSLGNGIDPLEVIDKYGADALRLTLITGNAPGNDMRFYWERVEASRNFANKVWNASRFIMMNLEGSEIKEPSLDALKPADKWILSKVNTLAKDVTENMDKYEMGIAVQKVYDFIWDEFCDWYIEITKTRTYNKENDPASANAAFWTLKTVLTEALKLLHPFMPFITEEIFCTLHPEEDTIMLAKWPEYRADWNFPAEEEMLEHCKDLVKGVRNVRTEMDVPPSRKAKIFIVAEDAALRNSFELTKEAYANLAGASEVMVQQDKTGIGEDAVSVVIPGATLYLPLEDLVDFEKEKERLLKEQARLEKELARSKGMLSNEKFLSKAPEAKVQEEKDKLAGYEQMMAQVKERLAQMTK
;
A
#
# COMPACT_ATOMS: atom_id res chain seq x y z
N VAL A 1 -37.32 32.72 4.34
CA VAL A 1 -38.57 33.52 4.32
C VAL A 1 -38.56 34.46 5.51
N GLY A 2 -38.39 33.99 6.74
CA GLY A 2 -38.46 34.81 7.98
C GLY A 2 -37.64 36.09 7.91
N LYS A 3 -36.32 36.01 7.63
CA LYS A 3 -35.42 37.18 7.49
C LYS A 3 -35.88 38.17 6.40
N ARG A 4 -36.36 37.65 5.23
CA ARG A 4 -36.81 38.51 4.11
C ARG A 4 -38.07 39.30 4.43
N HIS A 5 -38.93 38.76 5.32
CA HIS A 5 -40.21 39.35 5.67
C HIS A 5 -40.29 39.81 7.12
N ASN A 6 -39.18 39.78 7.84
CA ASN A 6 -39.08 40.18 9.25
C ASN A 6 -40.17 39.53 10.12
N LEU A 7 -40.36 38.22 9.96
CA LEU A 7 -41.30 37.44 10.74
C LEU A 7 -40.74 37.12 12.12
N GLU A 8 -41.60 37.06 13.11
CA GLU A 8 -41.27 36.64 14.47
C GLU A 8 -40.82 35.15 14.48
N GLU A 9 -39.79 34.83 15.26
CA GLU A 9 -39.30 33.49 15.49
C GLU A 9 -39.91 32.92 16.76
N ILE A 10 -40.92 32.06 16.66
CA ILE A 10 -41.64 31.48 17.81
C ILE A 10 -41.21 30.02 17.98
N THR A 11 -40.61 29.71 19.12
CA THR A 11 -40.25 28.31 19.48
C THR A 11 -41.45 27.69 20.22
N VAL A 12 -41.97 26.58 19.72
CA VAL A 12 -43.17 25.90 20.25
C VAL A 12 -42.87 24.54 20.91
N ILE A 13 -41.60 24.09 20.90
CA ILE A 13 -41.16 22.79 21.42
C ILE A 13 -40.19 23.01 22.57
N ASN A 14 -40.36 22.29 23.68
CA ASN A 14 -39.45 22.21 24.81
C ASN A 14 -38.25 21.30 24.52
N ASP A 15 -37.22 21.32 25.37
CA ASP A 15 -36.00 20.52 25.24
C ASP A 15 -36.25 19.03 25.34
N ASP A 16 -37.33 18.59 25.99
CA ASP A 16 -37.77 17.20 26.09
C ASP A 16 -38.68 16.76 24.92
N ALA A 17 -38.83 17.64 23.92
CA ALA A 17 -39.68 17.45 22.75
C ALA A 17 -41.19 17.44 23.02
N THR A 18 -41.63 17.97 24.17
CA THR A 18 -43.02 18.30 24.42
C THR A 18 -43.35 19.70 23.90
N MET A 19 -44.62 19.96 23.66
CA MET A 19 -45.09 21.29 23.24
C MET A 19 -45.11 22.26 24.43
N ASN A 20 -44.64 23.50 24.22
CA ASN A 20 -44.63 24.53 25.25
C ASN A 20 -45.91 25.41 25.24
N HIS A 21 -45.97 26.41 26.09
CA HIS A 21 -47.13 27.29 26.24
C HIS A 21 -47.51 28.06 24.97
N TYR A 22 -46.57 28.35 24.06
CA TYR A 22 -46.86 28.96 22.75
C TYR A 22 -47.65 28.05 21.81
N ALA A 23 -47.68 26.74 22.07
CA ALA A 23 -48.52 25.82 21.32
C ALA A 23 -50.00 25.84 21.74
N GLY A 24 -50.38 26.67 22.75
CA GLY A 24 -51.76 26.86 23.22
C GLY A 24 -52.38 25.55 23.72
N LYS A 25 -53.51 25.14 23.15
CA LYS A 25 -54.21 23.91 23.59
C LYS A 25 -53.43 22.60 23.46
N TYR A 26 -52.27 22.60 22.78
CA TYR A 26 -51.42 21.42 22.63
C TYR A 26 -50.28 21.42 23.65
N GLU A 27 -50.22 22.37 24.58
CA GLU A 27 -49.19 22.43 25.62
C GLU A 27 -49.08 21.11 26.38
N GLY A 28 -47.84 20.65 26.60
CA GLY A 28 -47.50 19.40 27.28
C GLY A 28 -47.67 18.14 26.46
N MET A 29 -48.18 18.20 25.25
CA MET A 29 -48.26 17.03 24.36
C MET A 29 -46.91 16.66 23.80
N ASP A 30 -46.64 15.35 23.62
CA ASP A 30 -45.56 14.89 22.78
C ASP A 30 -45.72 15.38 21.34
N ARG A 31 -44.60 15.69 20.68
CA ARG A 31 -44.60 16.25 19.29
C ARG A 31 -45.38 15.42 18.29
N TYR A 32 -45.38 14.09 18.43
CA TYR A 32 -46.09 13.20 17.49
C TYR A 32 -47.59 13.14 17.81
N GLU A 33 -47.95 13.18 19.09
CA GLU A 33 -49.34 13.28 19.53
C GLU A 33 -49.95 14.64 19.11
N CYS A 34 -49.18 15.71 19.31
CA CYS A 34 -49.57 17.04 18.85
C CYS A 34 -49.81 17.08 17.32
N ARG A 35 -48.95 16.46 16.53
CA ARG A 35 -49.13 16.39 15.07
C ARG A 35 -50.45 15.74 14.70
N LYS A 36 -50.83 14.64 15.34
CA LYS A 36 -52.12 13.96 15.11
C LYS A 36 -53.28 14.84 15.47
N ALA A 37 -53.26 15.39 16.69
CA ALA A 37 -54.32 16.27 17.18
C ALA A 37 -54.48 17.53 16.31
N LEU A 38 -53.38 18.14 15.87
CA LEU A 38 -53.40 19.30 14.98
C LEU A 38 -54.04 18.98 13.62
N VAL A 39 -53.67 17.83 13.00
CA VAL A 39 -54.27 17.40 11.72
C VAL A 39 -55.77 17.17 11.86
N GLU A 40 -56.22 16.49 12.92
CA GLU A 40 -57.64 16.29 13.20
C GLU A 40 -58.41 17.60 13.39
N ASP A 41 -57.80 18.58 14.07
CA ASP A 41 -58.42 19.87 14.29
C ASP A 41 -58.49 20.72 13.01
N LEU A 42 -57.48 20.64 12.14
CA LEU A 42 -57.51 21.26 10.82
C LEU A 42 -58.59 20.65 9.93
N GLU A 43 -58.79 19.35 10.04
CA GLU A 43 -59.89 18.66 9.32
C GLU A 43 -61.25 19.10 9.80
N LYS A 44 -61.48 19.16 11.13
CA LYS A 44 -62.71 19.65 11.75
C LYS A 44 -63.02 21.10 11.37
N GLN A 45 -62.01 21.94 11.17
CA GLN A 45 -62.13 23.32 10.76
C GLN A 45 -62.33 23.51 9.24
N GLY A 46 -62.22 22.40 8.46
CA GLY A 46 -62.31 22.46 7.01
C GLY A 46 -61.09 23.10 6.34
N LEU A 47 -59.97 23.18 7.05
CA LEU A 47 -58.71 23.77 6.57
C LEU A 47 -57.76 22.72 5.99
N LEU A 48 -57.99 21.42 6.21
CA LEU A 48 -57.22 20.34 5.66
C LEU A 48 -57.66 20.05 4.23
N VAL A 49 -56.82 20.36 3.23
CA VAL A 49 -57.15 20.18 1.81
C VAL A 49 -56.87 18.76 1.39
N LYS A 50 -55.74 18.19 1.76
CA LYS A 50 -55.30 16.85 1.30
C LYS A 50 -54.17 16.32 2.20
N VAL A 51 -54.17 15.00 2.41
CA VAL A 51 -53.03 14.24 2.98
C VAL A 51 -52.48 13.33 1.92
N GLU A 52 -51.20 13.46 1.62
CA GLU A 52 -50.50 12.64 0.65
C GLU A 52 -49.34 11.90 1.29
N PRO A 53 -49.12 10.61 0.94
CA PRO A 53 -47.90 9.93 1.32
C PRO A 53 -46.67 10.63 0.74
N HIS A 54 -45.68 10.94 1.59
CA HIS A 54 -44.43 11.57 1.16
C HIS A 54 -43.24 10.84 1.78
N SER A 55 -42.28 10.47 0.94
CA SER A 55 -41.03 9.84 1.38
C SER A 55 -39.90 10.84 1.30
N HIS A 56 -39.21 11.05 2.41
CA HIS A 56 -38.02 11.92 2.48
C HIS A 56 -37.06 11.41 3.54
N ASN A 57 -35.79 11.86 3.46
CA ASN A 57 -34.81 11.56 4.48
C ASN A 57 -35.06 12.41 5.73
N VAL A 58 -35.12 11.75 6.89
CA VAL A 58 -35.26 12.40 8.20
C VAL A 58 -33.96 12.23 8.96
N GLY A 59 -33.41 13.31 9.50
CA GLY A 59 -32.22 13.29 10.34
C GLY A 59 -32.51 12.55 11.65
N THR A 60 -31.65 11.61 12.01
CA THR A 60 -31.72 10.88 13.27
C THR A 60 -30.39 10.95 14.01
N HIS A 61 -30.45 10.84 15.34
CA HIS A 61 -29.24 10.80 16.17
C HIS A 61 -28.52 9.46 16.05
N ASP A 62 -27.20 9.50 15.84
CA ASP A 62 -26.39 8.33 15.49
C ASP A 62 -26.43 7.18 16.50
N ARG A 63 -26.59 7.49 17.80
CA ARG A 63 -26.58 6.47 18.85
C ARG A 63 -27.94 5.89 19.21
N CYS A 64 -28.97 6.73 19.23
CA CYS A 64 -30.30 6.32 19.70
C CYS A 64 -31.33 6.21 18.58
N GLY A 65 -31.02 6.64 17.37
CA GLY A 65 -31.94 6.64 16.24
C GLY A 65 -33.15 7.57 16.37
N THR A 66 -33.20 8.41 17.42
CA THR A 66 -34.29 9.35 17.63
C THR A 66 -34.25 10.47 16.58
N THR A 67 -35.40 10.85 16.05
CA THR A 67 -35.54 11.95 15.10
C THR A 67 -35.07 13.27 15.73
N VAL A 68 -34.20 13.99 14.98
CA VAL A 68 -33.72 15.31 15.39
C VAL A 68 -34.75 16.36 15.04
N GLU A 69 -35.13 17.19 16.05
CA GLU A 69 -35.99 18.36 15.86
C GLU A 69 -35.14 19.63 15.79
N PRO A 70 -35.25 20.43 14.70
CA PRO A 70 -34.53 21.71 14.60
C PRO A 70 -35.04 22.70 15.64
N MET A 71 -34.13 23.20 16.48
CA MET A 71 -34.46 24.22 17.51
C MET A 71 -33.46 25.36 17.45
N VAL A 72 -33.96 26.60 17.62
CA VAL A 72 -33.11 27.78 17.76
C VAL A 72 -32.69 27.92 19.21
N LYS A 73 -31.38 27.90 19.47
CA LYS A 73 -30.78 28.06 20.80
C LYS A 73 -29.58 28.99 20.73
N GLN A 74 -29.23 29.58 21.84
CA GLN A 74 -27.98 30.33 21.98
C GLN A 74 -26.81 29.37 21.93
N GLN A 75 -25.81 29.71 21.11
CA GLN A 75 -24.60 28.95 20.93
C GLN A 75 -23.40 29.90 20.84
N TRP A 76 -22.21 29.37 21.17
CA TRP A 76 -20.96 30.09 20.95
C TRP A 76 -20.50 29.92 19.53
N PHE A 77 -20.13 31.02 18.87
CA PHE A 77 -19.61 31.04 17.51
C PHE A 77 -18.28 31.80 17.44
N VAL A 78 -17.39 31.28 16.61
CA VAL A 78 -16.20 31.99 16.15
C VAL A 78 -16.54 32.64 14.81
N LYS A 79 -16.31 33.97 14.68
CA LYS A 79 -16.44 34.69 13.41
C LYS A 79 -15.28 34.30 12.49
N MET A 80 -15.61 33.79 11.31
CA MET A 80 -14.62 33.23 10.41
C MET A 80 -14.13 34.20 9.34
N ASP A 81 -14.86 35.27 9.05
CA ASP A 81 -14.58 36.17 7.91
C ASP A 81 -13.14 36.71 7.84
N GLU A 82 -12.58 37.09 9.01
CA GLU A 82 -11.20 37.60 9.07
C GLU A 82 -10.18 36.49 9.31
N LEU A 83 -10.52 35.50 10.15
CA LEU A 83 -9.62 34.41 10.52
C LEU A 83 -9.24 33.51 9.33
N ILE A 84 -10.14 33.37 8.36
CA ILE A 84 -9.88 32.49 7.21
C ILE A 84 -8.94 33.11 6.17
N LYS A 85 -8.83 34.43 6.11
CA LYS A 85 -8.05 35.13 5.07
C LYS A 85 -6.58 34.70 5.02
N PRO A 86 -5.84 34.71 6.14
CA PRO A 86 -4.45 34.24 6.13
C PRO A 86 -4.32 32.78 5.67
N ALA A 87 -5.27 31.92 6.05
CA ALA A 87 -5.26 30.52 5.66
C ALA A 87 -5.48 30.33 4.15
N VAL A 88 -6.34 31.13 3.54
CA VAL A 88 -6.54 31.13 2.07
C VAL A 88 -5.29 31.62 1.35
N GLU A 89 -4.72 32.73 1.80
CA GLU A 89 -3.54 33.32 1.18
C GLU A 89 -2.30 32.41 1.30
N ALA A 90 -2.11 31.73 2.43
CA ALA A 90 -1.00 30.81 2.63
C ALA A 90 -0.92 29.68 1.59
N VAL A 91 -2.08 29.13 1.19
CA VAL A 91 -2.14 28.11 0.14
C VAL A 91 -1.99 28.73 -1.26
N LYS A 92 -2.57 29.92 -1.51
CA LYS A 92 -2.42 30.62 -2.79
C LYS A 92 -0.99 31.06 -3.08
N ASN A 93 -0.29 31.53 -2.05
CA ASN A 93 1.10 31.99 -2.16
C ASN A 93 2.11 30.86 -2.24
N GLY A 94 1.71 29.63 -1.87
CA GLY A 94 2.59 28.49 -1.76
C GLY A 94 3.36 28.41 -0.43
N ASP A 95 3.02 29.22 0.57
CA ASP A 95 3.57 29.09 1.93
C ASP A 95 3.18 27.75 2.56
N ILE A 96 2.01 27.25 2.19
CA ILE A 96 1.52 25.89 2.52
C ILE A 96 1.20 25.16 1.22
N GLN A 97 1.84 24.02 1.00
CA GLN A 97 1.59 23.14 -0.14
C GLN A 97 0.63 22.00 0.26
N LEU A 98 -0.38 21.75 -0.57
CA LEU A 98 -1.30 20.64 -0.39
C LEU A 98 -0.98 19.52 -1.38
N LEU A 99 -0.62 18.35 -0.88
CA LEU A 99 -0.28 17.18 -1.68
C LEU A 99 -1.27 16.04 -1.48
N PRO A 100 -1.87 15.47 -2.55
CA PRO A 100 -1.70 15.88 -3.95
C PRO A 100 -2.41 17.19 -4.27
N LYS A 101 -1.92 17.93 -5.23
CA LYS A 101 -2.41 19.28 -5.61
C LYS A 101 -3.92 19.35 -5.86
N ARG A 102 -4.55 18.26 -6.31
CA ARG A 102 -6.00 18.22 -6.50
C ARG A 102 -6.80 18.54 -5.23
N MET A 103 -6.21 18.42 -4.04
CA MET A 103 -6.85 18.72 -2.75
C MET A 103 -7.05 20.22 -2.53
N GLU A 104 -6.32 21.08 -3.26
CA GLU A 104 -6.55 22.53 -3.26
C GLU A 104 -8.00 22.88 -3.65
N LYS A 105 -8.57 22.16 -4.62
CA LYS A 105 -9.97 22.36 -5.01
C LYS A 105 -10.93 22.11 -3.85
N THR A 106 -10.71 21.08 -3.07
CA THR A 106 -11.53 20.76 -1.90
C THR A 106 -11.31 21.80 -0.81
N TYR A 107 -10.08 22.22 -0.58
CA TYR A 107 -9.71 23.25 0.39
C TYR A 107 -10.42 24.57 0.08
N PHE A 108 -10.29 25.09 -1.15
CA PHE A 108 -10.92 26.36 -1.55
C PHE A 108 -12.44 26.28 -1.58
N ASN A 109 -13.01 25.13 -1.94
CA ASN A 109 -14.46 24.96 -1.85
C ASN A 109 -15.00 25.13 -0.42
N TRP A 110 -14.25 24.68 0.59
CA TRP A 110 -14.61 24.88 1.99
C TRP A 110 -14.34 26.31 2.47
N THR A 111 -13.21 26.90 2.08
CA THR A 111 -12.83 28.25 2.56
C THR A 111 -13.63 29.36 1.91
N ASP A 112 -13.98 29.24 0.62
CA ASP A 112 -14.79 30.21 -0.10
C ASP A 112 -16.26 30.24 0.39
N ASN A 113 -16.74 29.14 0.97
CA ASN A 113 -18.09 28.99 1.48
C ASN A 113 -18.13 28.90 3.01
N ILE A 114 -17.08 29.39 3.69
CA ILE A 114 -16.99 29.28 5.14
C ILE A 114 -18.11 30.07 5.83
N ARG A 115 -18.57 29.52 6.92
CA ARG A 115 -19.53 30.16 7.82
C ARG A 115 -18.97 30.23 9.22
N ASP A 116 -19.56 31.07 10.06
CA ASP A 116 -19.20 31.13 11.47
C ASP A 116 -19.28 29.77 12.11
N TRP A 117 -18.27 29.44 12.88
CA TRP A 117 -18.09 28.11 13.45
C TRP A 117 -18.72 28.03 14.84
N CYS A 118 -19.80 27.25 14.99
CA CYS A 118 -20.36 26.92 16.28
C CYS A 118 -19.38 26.04 17.08
N ILE A 119 -18.91 26.52 18.21
CA ILE A 119 -17.91 25.86 19.05
C ILE A 119 -18.47 25.25 20.34
N SER A 120 -19.72 25.51 20.68
CA SER A 120 -20.37 24.94 21.88
C SER A 120 -21.01 23.59 21.59
N ARG A 121 -20.89 22.67 22.53
CA ARG A 121 -21.49 21.33 22.52
C ARG A 121 -22.16 21.04 23.85
N GLN A 122 -23.33 20.43 23.82
CA GLN A 122 -24.09 19.99 24.98
C GLN A 122 -23.67 18.56 25.35
N LEU A 123 -22.38 18.38 25.73
CA LEU A 123 -21.81 17.10 26.09
C LEU A 123 -21.49 17.06 27.59
N TRP A 124 -21.69 15.89 28.21
CA TRP A 124 -21.33 15.67 29.61
C TRP A 124 -19.82 15.68 29.85
N TRP A 125 -19.04 15.22 28.91
CA TRP A 125 -17.58 15.14 28.98
C TRP A 125 -16.91 16.01 27.91
N GLY A 126 -16.01 16.88 28.33
CA GLY A 126 -15.25 17.78 27.46
C GLY A 126 -14.69 18.97 28.21
N HIS A 127 -14.02 19.88 27.50
CA HIS A 127 -13.53 21.13 28.04
C HIS A 127 -14.72 22.11 28.17
N ARG A 128 -15.10 22.46 29.38
CA ARG A 128 -16.17 23.46 29.60
C ARG A 128 -15.74 24.81 29.07
N ILE A 129 -16.68 25.51 28.47
CA ILE A 129 -16.48 26.90 28.01
C ILE A 129 -16.10 27.76 29.19
N PRO A 130 -14.99 28.54 29.16
CA PRO A 130 -14.49 29.32 30.28
C PRO A 130 -15.20 30.66 30.39
N ALA A 131 -16.53 30.67 30.26
CA ALA A 131 -17.39 31.81 30.43
C ALA A 131 -18.22 31.65 31.72
N TYR A 132 -18.37 32.74 32.48
CA TYR A 132 -19.04 32.78 33.76
C TYR A 132 -20.09 33.87 33.74
N TYR A 133 -21.29 33.56 34.15
CA TYR A 133 -22.44 34.44 34.15
C TYR A 133 -22.80 34.84 35.59
N CYS A 134 -23.07 36.12 35.77
CA CYS A 134 -23.61 36.61 37.04
C CYS A 134 -25.12 36.41 37.06
N PRO A 135 -25.69 35.66 38.03
CA PRO A 135 -27.13 35.47 38.12
C PRO A 135 -27.90 36.74 38.48
N ASP A 136 -27.25 37.71 39.16
CA ASP A 136 -27.90 38.93 39.62
C ASP A 136 -28.03 40.01 38.55
N CYS A 137 -27.01 40.19 37.69
CA CYS A 137 -27.00 41.27 36.71
C CYS A 137 -26.79 40.83 35.26
N GLY A 138 -26.65 39.54 35.01
CA GLY A 138 -26.46 38.99 33.67
C GLY A 138 -25.08 39.27 33.03
N GLU A 139 -24.13 39.84 33.78
CA GLU A 139 -22.79 40.09 33.26
C GLU A 139 -22.06 38.78 32.95
N MET A 140 -21.39 38.74 31.83
CA MET A 140 -20.61 37.56 31.38
C MET A 140 -19.12 37.89 31.37
N VAL A 141 -18.31 37.01 31.97
CA VAL A 141 -16.85 37.13 32.05
C VAL A 141 -16.19 35.88 31.50
N VAL A 142 -15.23 36.05 30.61
CA VAL A 142 -14.37 34.96 30.15
C VAL A 142 -13.09 34.96 30.96
N ALA A 143 -12.81 33.88 31.69
CA ALA A 143 -11.64 33.76 32.56
C ALA A 143 -11.13 32.33 32.69
N LYS A 144 -9.85 32.17 33.04
CA LYS A 144 -9.22 30.84 33.27
C LYS A 144 -9.82 30.07 34.46
N ALA A 145 -10.31 30.79 35.42
CA ALA A 145 -11.01 30.28 36.61
C ALA A 145 -12.20 31.18 36.95
N ALA A 146 -13.14 30.66 37.75
CA ALA A 146 -14.28 31.44 38.19
C ALA A 146 -13.82 32.71 38.91
N PRO A 147 -14.31 33.91 38.50
CA PRO A 147 -14.04 35.15 39.23
C PRO A 147 -14.61 35.06 40.65
N GLU A 148 -13.87 35.57 41.65
CA GLU A 148 -14.35 35.60 43.02
C GLU A 148 -15.60 36.49 43.19
N LYS A 149 -15.68 37.54 42.36
CA LYS A 149 -16.83 38.47 42.36
C LYS A 149 -17.15 38.95 40.95
N CYS A 150 -18.41 39.22 40.71
CA CYS A 150 -18.85 39.88 39.49
C CYS A 150 -18.23 41.29 39.38
N PRO A 151 -17.52 41.61 38.28
CA PRO A 151 -16.89 42.92 38.13
C PRO A 151 -17.86 44.07 38.00
N LYS A 152 -19.14 43.80 37.72
CA LYS A 152 -20.17 44.83 37.51
C LYS A 152 -21.00 45.12 38.77
N CYS A 153 -21.48 44.09 39.45
CA CYS A 153 -22.37 44.26 40.60
C CYS A 153 -21.77 43.81 41.95
N GLY A 154 -20.61 43.15 41.94
CA GLY A 154 -19.94 42.66 43.15
C GLY A 154 -20.53 41.37 43.73
N CYS A 155 -21.48 40.72 43.07
CA CYS A 155 -22.01 39.42 43.45
C CYS A 155 -20.86 38.41 43.59
N ASP A 156 -20.87 37.59 44.64
CA ASP A 156 -19.84 36.60 44.96
C ASP A 156 -20.12 35.21 44.35
N HIS A 157 -21.15 35.10 43.52
CA HIS A 157 -21.53 33.88 42.84
C HIS A 157 -21.55 34.10 41.34
N MET A 158 -20.72 33.32 40.63
CA MET A 158 -20.65 33.29 39.15
C MET A 158 -20.85 31.85 38.66
N GLU A 159 -21.76 31.65 37.72
CA GLU A 159 -22.07 30.33 37.16
C GLU A 159 -21.32 30.11 35.86
N GLN A 160 -20.59 29.02 35.77
CA GLN A 160 -19.88 28.65 34.54
C GLN A 160 -20.85 28.14 33.48
N ASP A 161 -20.61 28.49 32.22
CA ASP A 161 -21.32 27.97 31.05
C ASP A 161 -21.36 26.43 31.11
N PRO A 162 -22.56 25.80 30.96
CA PRO A 162 -22.71 24.35 31.04
C PRO A 162 -22.15 23.62 29.82
N ASP A 163 -22.01 24.32 28.69
CA ASP A 163 -21.56 23.73 27.44
C ASP A 163 -20.05 23.45 27.43
N THR A 164 -19.65 22.50 26.58
CA THR A 164 -18.26 22.16 26.33
C THR A 164 -17.83 22.69 24.98
N LEU A 165 -16.52 22.88 24.81
CA LEU A 165 -15.92 23.24 23.51
C LEU A 165 -15.97 22.07 22.54
N ASP A 166 -16.19 22.37 21.27
CA ASP A 166 -15.98 21.43 20.15
C ASP A 166 -14.58 20.81 20.23
N THR A 167 -14.47 19.50 20.06
CA THR A 167 -13.20 18.75 20.03
C THR A 167 -12.18 19.40 19.11
N TRP A 168 -12.62 19.89 17.97
CA TRP A 168 -11.75 20.51 16.98
C TRP A 168 -11.18 21.87 17.41
N PHE A 169 -11.73 22.48 18.46
CA PHE A 169 -11.21 23.73 18.99
C PHE A 169 -9.82 23.54 19.62
N SER A 170 -9.67 22.56 20.50
CA SER A 170 -8.38 22.22 21.09
C SER A 170 -7.46 21.49 20.08
N SER A 171 -8.03 20.64 19.20
CA SER A 171 -7.27 19.95 18.16
C SER A 171 -6.59 20.91 17.16
N ALA A 172 -7.16 22.10 16.95
CA ALA A 172 -6.58 23.13 16.10
C ALA A 172 -5.28 23.73 16.67
N LEU A 173 -5.05 23.60 17.98
CA LEU A 173 -3.88 24.12 18.67
C LEU A 173 -2.68 23.15 18.61
N TRP A 174 -2.88 21.93 18.14
CA TRP A 174 -1.91 20.84 18.21
C TRP A 174 -0.50 21.19 17.69
N PRO A 175 -0.31 21.90 16.55
CA PRO A 175 1.03 22.17 16.03
C PRO A 175 1.93 22.98 16.96
N PHE A 176 1.39 23.72 17.91
CA PHE A 176 2.15 24.56 18.82
C PHE A 176 1.86 24.25 20.30
N SER A 177 0.68 23.76 20.65
CA SER A 177 0.36 23.45 22.05
C SER A 177 1.17 22.26 22.59
N THR A 178 1.47 21.28 21.74
CA THR A 178 2.30 20.10 22.10
C THR A 178 3.77 20.47 22.28
N LEU A 179 4.20 21.62 21.77
CA LEU A 179 5.55 22.15 21.90
C LEU A 179 5.70 23.13 23.09
N GLY A 180 4.65 23.24 23.93
CA GLY A 180 4.65 24.01 25.18
C GLY A 180 3.94 25.36 25.13
N TRP A 181 3.36 25.77 23.98
CA TRP A 181 2.55 27.00 23.94
C TRP A 181 1.42 26.96 25.00
N PRO A 182 1.14 28.04 25.74
CA PRO A 182 1.54 29.45 25.50
C PRO A 182 2.91 29.87 26.06
N GLU A 183 3.63 28.96 26.71
CA GLU A 183 4.98 29.25 27.21
C GLU A 183 5.98 29.30 26.04
N LYS A 184 7.06 30.07 26.23
CA LYS A 184 8.19 30.08 25.29
C LYS A 184 9.14 28.95 25.66
N THR A 185 9.19 27.92 24.85
CA THR A 185 10.05 26.76 25.06
C THR A 185 11.06 26.64 23.93
N GLU A 186 12.18 25.94 24.19
CA GLU A 186 13.19 25.64 23.16
C GLU A 186 12.60 24.78 22.04
N ASP A 187 11.72 23.83 22.37
CA ASP A 187 11.02 22.99 21.39
C ASP A 187 10.11 23.81 20.46
N LEU A 188 9.38 24.77 21.02
CA LEU A 188 8.52 25.66 20.22
C LEU A 188 9.32 26.54 19.27
N ASP A 189 10.45 27.07 19.74
CA ASP A 189 11.33 27.90 18.91
C ASP A 189 12.05 27.10 17.81
N TYR A 190 12.35 25.81 18.07
CA TYR A 190 13.05 24.95 17.11
C TYR A 190 12.11 24.25 16.11
N PHE A 191 11.01 23.66 16.59
CA PHE A 191 10.15 22.80 15.78
C PHE A 191 8.97 23.51 15.11
N TYR A 192 8.64 24.73 15.49
CA TYR A 192 7.53 25.48 14.90
C TYR A 192 8.02 26.61 13.95
N PRO A 193 7.57 26.67 12.67
CA PRO A 193 6.65 25.76 11.97
C PRO A 193 7.23 24.35 11.76
N THR A 194 6.36 23.34 11.67
CA THR A 194 6.76 21.99 11.29
C THR A 194 6.89 21.88 9.76
N ASP A 195 7.58 20.83 9.27
CA ASP A 195 7.79 20.68 7.83
C ASP A 195 6.58 20.05 7.15
N VAL A 196 6.10 18.91 7.67
CA VAL A 196 5.05 18.12 7.02
C VAL A 196 3.97 17.70 8.02
N LEU A 197 2.73 18.02 7.69
CA LEU A 197 1.56 17.43 8.33
C LEU A 197 1.04 16.27 7.47
N VAL A 198 0.93 15.08 8.03
CA VAL A 198 0.35 13.91 7.35
C VAL A 198 -1.03 13.63 7.94
N THR A 199 -2.07 13.58 7.11
CA THR A 199 -3.45 13.35 7.57
C THR A 199 -4.35 12.78 6.47
N GLY A 200 -5.52 12.24 6.87
CA GLY A 200 -6.56 11.85 5.92
C GLY A 200 -7.21 13.05 5.24
N TYR A 201 -7.59 12.89 3.99
CA TYR A 201 -8.26 13.96 3.23
C TYR A 201 -9.67 14.31 3.78
N ASP A 202 -10.29 13.42 4.52
CA ASP A 202 -11.65 13.59 5.06
C ASP A 202 -11.75 14.61 6.19
N ILE A 203 -10.62 15.02 6.77
CA ILE A 203 -10.56 16.05 7.82
C ILE A 203 -9.87 17.35 7.40
N ILE A 204 -9.81 17.64 6.10
CA ILE A 204 -9.31 18.93 5.57
C ILE A 204 -10.02 20.09 6.25
N PHE A 205 -11.35 20.08 6.27
CA PHE A 205 -12.17 21.14 6.87
C PHE A 205 -12.05 21.16 8.39
N PHE A 206 -12.23 20.00 9.02
CA PHE A 206 -12.35 19.95 10.48
C PHE A 206 -11.04 20.18 11.22
N TRP A 207 -9.90 19.82 10.60
CA TRP A 207 -8.61 19.87 11.27
C TRP A 207 -7.58 20.75 10.56
N VAL A 208 -7.32 20.51 9.29
CA VAL A 208 -6.25 21.21 8.56
C VAL A 208 -6.50 22.71 8.48
N ILE A 209 -7.68 23.13 8.00
CA ILE A 209 -8.04 24.55 7.88
C ILE A 209 -8.00 25.22 9.26
N ARG A 210 -8.49 24.53 10.29
CA ARG A 210 -8.52 25.04 11.66
C ARG A 210 -7.14 25.21 12.28
N MET A 211 -6.22 24.27 12.05
CA MET A 211 -4.82 24.43 12.47
C MET A 211 -4.16 25.61 11.77
N ILE A 212 -4.43 25.81 10.48
CA ILE A 212 -3.82 26.91 9.73
C ILE A 212 -4.27 28.26 10.26
N PHE A 213 -5.55 28.53 10.36
CA PHE A 213 -5.99 29.83 10.87
C PHE A 213 -5.64 30.04 12.34
N SER A 214 -5.68 28.99 13.17
CA SER A 214 -5.25 29.08 14.57
C SER A 214 -3.75 29.37 14.69
N GLY A 215 -2.93 28.78 13.81
CA GLY A 215 -1.51 29.07 13.75
C GLY A 215 -1.23 30.54 13.42
N TYR A 216 -1.91 31.10 12.42
CA TYR A 216 -1.79 32.51 12.11
C TYR A 216 -2.28 33.42 13.22
N GLU A 217 -3.42 33.10 13.86
CA GLU A 217 -4.00 33.89 14.94
C GLU A 217 -3.13 33.89 16.20
N GLN A 218 -2.59 32.73 16.59
CA GLN A 218 -1.87 32.57 17.86
C GLN A 218 -0.35 32.76 17.72
N MET A 219 0.22 32.37 16.59
CA MET A 219 1.67 32.35 16.36
C MET A 219 2.14 33.34 15.30
N GLY A 220 1.21 33.98 14.54
CA GLY A 220 1.53 34.93 13.48
C GLY A 220 2.14 34.35 12.22
N LYS A 221 2.23 33.02 12.09
CA LYS A 221 2.83 32.33 10.94
C LYS A 221 2.20 30.96 10.70
N ALA A 222 2.43 30.40 9.50
CA ALA A 222 1.93 29.08 9.12
C ALA A 222 2.37 28.01 10.12
N PRO A 223 1.53 27.01 10.45
CA PRO A 223 1.90 25.93 11.38
C PRO A 223 2.77 24.85 10.76
N PHE A 224 2.76 24.69 9.43
CA PHE A 224 3.52 23.71 8.65
C PHE A 224 3.67 24.16 7.20
N HIS A 225 4.64 23.59 6.48
CA HIS A 225 4.91 23.94 5.08
C HIS A 225 4.15 23.05 4.10
N THR A 226 4.03 21.77 4.40
CA THR A 226 3.39 20.80 3.52
C THR A 226 2.31 20.02 4.24
N VAL A 227 1.18 19.80 3.57
CA VAL A 227 0.14 18.88 4.03
C VAL A 227 0.07 17.72 3.05
N LEU A 228 0.49 16.55 3.52
CA LEU A 228 0.42 15.30 2.76
C LEU A 228 -0.87 14.56 3.13
N PHE A 229 -1.79 14.46 2.18
CA PHE A 229 -3.03 13.74 2.38
C PHE A 229 -2.90 12.28 1.97
N HIS A 230 -3.22 11.38 2.89
CA HIS A 230 -3.39 9.98 2.58
C HIS A 230 -4.87 9.63 2.37
N GLY A 231 -5.13 8.52 1.69
CA GLY A 231 -6.48 7.97 1.55
C GLY A 231 -6.93 7.19 2.78
N LEU A 232 -8.16 6.73 2.77
CA LEU A 232 -8.72 5.90 3.82
C LEU A 232 -8.54 4.41 3.49
N VAL A 233 -8.28 3.61 4.53
CA VAL A 233 -8.30 2.16 4.42
C VAL A 233 -9.75 1.69 4.47
N ARG A 234 -10.17 0.95 3.44
CA ARG A 234 -11.51 0.40 3.29
C ARG A 234 -11.47 -1.12 3.36
N ASP A 235 -12.61 -1.74 3.66
CA ASP A 235 -12.72 -3.19 3.60
C ASP A 235 -12.55 -3.73 2.15
N SER A 236 -12.51 -5.03 1.99
CA SER A 236 -12.35 -5.69 0.67
C SER A 236 -13.46 -5.34 -0.33
N GLN A 237 -14.62 -4.92 0.15
CA GLN A 237 -15.76 -4.47 -0.68
C GLN A 237 -15.70 -2.97 -0.98
N GLY A 238 -14.72 -2.25 -0.44
CA GLY A 238 -14.55 -0.80 -0.62
C GLY A 238 -15.42 0.06 0.29
N ARG A 239 -16.04 -0.51 1.34
CA ARG A 239 -16.84 0.24 2.31
C ARG A 239 -15.92 0.87 3.36
N LYS A 240 -16.28 2.05 3.86
CA LYS A 240 -15.60 2.68 4.99
C LYS A 240 -15.71 1.76 6.22
N MET A 241 -14.57 1.51 6.88
CA MET A 241 -14.57 0.76 8.12
C MET A 241 -15.22 1.57 9.24
N SER A 242 -16.12 0.94 9.99
CA SER A 242 -16.77 1.55 11.14
C SER A 242 -17.12 0.52 12.21
N LYS A 243 -17.19 0.98 13.47
CA LYS A 243 -17.61 0.12 14.59
C LYS A 243 -19.03 -0.42 14.41
N SER A 244 -19.93 0.40 13.84
CA SER A 244 -21.33 0.02 13.62
C SER A 244 -21.52 -1.06 12.55
N LEU A 245 -20.63 -1.15 11.57
CA LEU A 245 -20.65 -2.18 10.53
C LEU A 245 -19.89 -3.45 10.95
N GLY A 246 -19.11 -3.42 12.02
CA GLY A 246 -18.29 -4.55 12.45
C GLY A 246 -17.25 -5.00 11.43
N ASN A 247 -16.88 -4.13 10.47
CA ASN A 247 -15.94 -4.41 9.39
C ASN A 247 -14.55 -3.80 9.64
N GLY A 248 -14.30 -3.31 10.86
CA GLY A 248 -12.99 -2.82 11.28
C GLY A 248 -12.00 -3.96 11.43
N ILE A 249 -10.77 -3.72 11.00
CA ILE A 249 -9.64 -4.64 11.18
C ILE A 249 -8.75 -4.05 12.27
N ASP A 250 -8.49 -4.84 13.32
CA ASP A 250 -7.56 -4.44 14.37
C ASP A 250 -6.12 -4.62 13.86
N PRO A 251 -5.33 -3.54 13.79
CA PRO A 251 -3.94 -3.65 13.39
C PRO A 251 -3.10 -4.54 14.32
N LEU A 252 -3.45 -4.67 15.60
CA LEU A 252 -2.74 -5.54 16.52
C LEU A 252 -2.93 -7.02 16.18
N GLU A 253 -4.13 -7.43 15.78
CA GLU A 253 -4.38 -8.80 15.30
C GLU A 253 -3.58 -9.11 14.03
N VAL A 254 -3.42 -8.12 13.14
CA VAL A 254 -2.60 -8.27 11.94
C VAL A 254 -1.12 -8.42 12.30
N ILE A 255 -0.64 -7.61 13.25
CA ILE A 255 0.74 -7.65 13.73
C ILE A 255 1.06 -8.99 14.40
N ASP A 256 0.18 -9.47 15.25
CA ASP A 256 0.36 -10.76 15.94
C ASP A 256 0.45 -11.94 14.95
N LYS A 257 -0.31 -11.88 13.86
CA LYS A 257 -0.38 -12.95 12.87
C LYS A 257 0.71 -12.88 11.79
N TYR A 258 1.07 -11.69 11.34
CA TYR A 258 1.93 -11.50 10.16
C TYR A 258 3.19 -10.67 10.43
N GLY A 259 3.29 -10.00 11.57
CA GLY A 259 4.36 -9.09 11.93
C GLY A 259 4.09 -7.64 11.51
N ALA A 260 4.70 -6.71 12.24
CA ALA A 260 4.52 -5.27 12.04
C ALA A 260 5.03 -4.81 10.65
N ASP A 261 6.18 -5.32 10.21
CA ASP A 261 6.75 -4.97 8.89
C ASP A 261 5.84 -5.37 7.73
N ALA A 262 5.17 -6.52 7.83
CA ALA A 262 4.22 -6.97 6.80
C ALA A 262 3.02 -6.02 6.70
N LEU A 263 2.46 -5.57 7.83
CA LEU A 263 1.38 -4.58 7.85
C LEU A 263 1.84 -3.24 7.27
N ARG A 264 3.00 -2.73 7.72
CA ARG A 264 3.56 -1.46 7.25
C ARG A 264 3.79 -1.47 5.73
N LEU A 265 4.44 -2.52 5.22
CA LEU A 265 4.66 -2.67 3.78
C LEU A 265 3.34 -2.73 3.00
N THR A 266 2.34 -3.46 3.50
CA THR A 266 1.03 -3.56 2.86
C THR A 266 0.32 -2.21 2.75
N LEU A 267 0.40 -1.38 3.80
CA LEU A 267 -0.27 -0.09 3.84
C LEU A 267 0.37 0.96 2.92
N ILE A 268 1.66 0.84 2.61
CA ILE A 268 2.36 1.81 1.78
C ILE A 268 2.44 1.39 0.31
N THR A 269 2.54 0.07 0.04
CA THR A 269 2.74 -0.44 -1.32
C THR A 269 1.51 -0.23 -2.20
N GLY A 270 1.73 0.31 -3.40
CA GLY A 270 0.68 0.55 -4.38
C GLY A 270 -0.27 1.69 -4.03
N ASN A 271 0.06 2.50 -3.04
CA ASN A 271 -0.70 3.67 -2.64
C ASN A 271 -0.15 4.95 -3.26
N ALA A 272 -1.05 5.77 -3.80
CA ALA A 272 -0.74 7.14 -4.20
C ALA A 272 -1.38 8.13 -3.19
N PRO A 273 -0.76 9.29 -2.93
CA PRO A 273 -1.30 10.30 -2.03
C PRO A 273 -2.76 10.64 -2.33
N GLY A 274 -3.60 10.68 -1.29
CA GLY A 274 -5.01 11.03 -1.37
C GLY A 274 -5.94 9.97 -1.98
N ASN A 275 -5.46 8.76 -2.28
CA ASN A 275 -6.29 7.67 -2.80
C ASN A 275 -6.62 6.66 -1.70
N ASP A 276 -7.89 6.25 -1.66
CA ASP A 276 -8.32 5.16 -0.77
C ASP A 276 -7.71 3.83 -1.21
N MET A 277 -7.42 2.97 -0.23
CA MET A 277 -6.99 1.60 -0.49
C MET A 277 -7.99 0.59 0.09
N ARG A 278 -8.10 -0.56 -0.59
CA ARG A 278 -8.83 -1.71 -0.05
C ARG A 278 -7.87 -2.63 0.67
N PHE A 279 -8.23 -3.05 1.86
CA PHE A 279 -7.45 -4.00 2.63
C PHE A 279 -7.81 -5.43 2.20
N TYR A 280 -6.75 -6.22 1.89
CA TYR A 280 -6.85 -7.63 1.56
C TYR A 280 -5.83 -8.41 2.38
N TRP A 281 -6.25 -9.50 3.00
CA TRP A 281 -5.38 -10.37 3.79
C TRP A 281 -4.26 -11.01 2.95
N GLU A 282 -4.55 -11.32 1.70
CA GLU A 282 -3.60 -11.89 0.73
C GLU A 282 -2.43 -10.93 0.46
N ARG A 283 -2.66 -9.62 0.51
CA ARG A 283 -1.59 -8.62 0.40
C ARG A 283 -0.68 -8.61 1.62
N VAL A 284 -1.24 -8.77 2.82
CA VAL A 284 -0.44 -8.86 4.05
C VAL A 284 0.40 -10.14 4.03
N GLU A 285 -0.16 -11.24 3.56
CA GLU A 285 0.56 -12.51 3.40
C GLU A 285 1.70 -12.38 2.37
N ALA A 286 1.48 -11.72 1.24
CA ALA A 286 2.53 -11.43 0.26
C ALA A 286 3.64 -10.56 0.87
N SER A 287 3.30 -9.54 1.66
CA SER A 287 4.28 -8.70 2.37
C SER A 287 5.09 -9.49 3.40
N ARG A 288 4.47 -10.42 4.13
CA ARG A 288 5.18 -11.35 5.03
C ARG A 288 6.13 -12.27 4.24
N ASN A 289 5.70 -12.77 3.09
CA ASN A 289 6.53 -13.62 2.24
C ASN A 289 7.75 -12.85 1.71
N PHE A 290 7.59 -11.56 1.42
CA PHE A 290 8.73 -10.70 1.08
C PHE A 290 9.70 -10.56 2.26
N ALA A 291 9.19 -10.29 3.47
CA ALA A 291 10.04 -10.25 4.67
C ALA A 291 10.81 -11.57 4.86
N ASN A 292 10.16 -12.72 4.68
CA ASN A 292 10.80 -14.02 4.74
C ASN A 292 11.86 -14.20 3.65
N LYS A 293 11.64 -13.68 2.44
CA LYS A 293 12.64 -13.72 1.37
C LYS A 293 13.88 -12.90 1.71
N VAL A 294 13.68 -11.68 2.22
CA VAL A 294 14.78 -10.82 2.72
C VAL A 294 15.57 -11.52 3.81
N TRP A 295 14.87 -12.10 4.80
CA TRP A 295 15.51 -12.84 5.89
C TRP A 295 16.34 -14.02 5.38
N ASN A 296 15.77 -14.86 4.52
CA ASN A 296 16.45 -16.04 4.01
C ASN A 296 17.66 -15.68 3.13
N ALA A 297 17.56 -14.65 2.29
CA ALA A 297 18.67 -14.13 1.51
C ALA A 297 19.79 -13.61 2.40
N SER A 298 19.45 -12.81 3.41
CA SER A 298 20.40 -12.26 4.38
C SER A 298 21.10 -13.38 5.18
N ARG A 299 20.32 -14.37 5.64
CA ARG A 299 20.86 -15.54 6.34
C ARG A 299 21.84 -16.31 5.45
N PHE A 300 21.49 -16.55 4.19
CA PHE A 300 22.40 -17.21 3.24
C PHE A 300 23.71 -16.44 3.10
N ILE A 301 23.62 -15.12 2.94
CA ILE A 301 24.80 -14.25 2.83
C ILE A 301 25.65 -14.35 4.10
N MET A 302 25.08 -14.11 5.28
CA MET A 302 25.79 -14.13 6.56
C MET A 302 26.50 -15.47 6.81
N MET A 303 25.84 -16.59 6.54
CA MET A 303 26.45 -17.93 6.66
C MET A 303 27.66 -18.12 5.74
N ASN A 304 27.65 -17.52 4.56
CA ASN A 304 28.79 -17.61 3.63
C ASN A 304 29.92 -16.64 3.98
N LEU A 305 29.60 -15.53 4.65
CA LEU A 305 30.58 -14.56 5.13
C LEU A 305 31.30 -15.02 6.41
N GLU A 306 30.71 -15.96 7.14
CA GLU A 306 31.26 -16.43 8.41
C GLU A 306 32.70 -16.97 8.25
N GLY A 307 33.61 -16.48 9.09
CA GLY A 307 35.02 -16.86 9.05
C GLY A 307 35.84 -16.29 7.87
N SER A 308 35.25 -15.40 7.04
CA SER A 308 35.94 -14.78 5.92
C SER A 308 36.35 -13.34 6.27
N GLU A 309 37.62 -12.99 6.04
CA GLU A 309 38.09 -11.60 6.10
C GLU A 309 37.75 -10.92 4.77
N ILE A 310 36.74 -10.02 4.80
CA ILE A 310 36.24 -9.36 3.60
C ILE A 310 36.99 -8.05 3.41
N LYS A 311 37.61 -7.89 2.25
CA LYS A 311 38.33 -6.67 1.85
C LYS A 311 37.66 -6.05 0.63
N GLU A 312 37.61 -4.72 0.60
CA GLU A 312 37.16 -4.00 -0.59
C GLU A 312 38.07 -4.31 -1.77
N PRO A 313 37.53 -4.87 -2.87
CA PRO A 313 38.30 -5.16 -4.06
C PRO A 313 38.52 -3.90 -4.89
N SER A 314 39.55 -3.91 -5.74
CA SER A 314 39.63 -2.90 -6.81
C SER A 314 38.49 -3.07 -7.81
N LEU A 315 38.07 -2.00 -8.51
CA LEU A 315 37.03 -2.11 -9.53
C LEU A 315 37.36 -3.07 -10.66
N ASP A 316 38.66 -3.28 -10.96
CA ASP A 316 39.12 -4.23 -11.98
C ASP A 316 38.99 -5.70 -11.52
N ALA A 317 38.95 -5.95 -10.23
CA ALA A 317 38.75 -7.29 -9.68
C ALA A 317 37.27 -7.70 -9.63
N LEU A 318 36.35 -6.78 -9.85
CA LEU A 318 34.91 -7.05 -9.91
C LEU A 318 34.55 -7.72 -11.25
N LYS A 319 33.77 -8.79 -11.16
CA LYS A 319 33.19 -9.46 -12.35
C LYS A 319 32.02 -8.63 -12.92
N PRO A 320 31.60 -8.85 -14.17
CA PRO A 320 30.47 -8.14 -14.75
C PRO A 320 29.21 -8.15 -13.90
N ALA A 321 28.87 -9.27 -13.28
CA ALA A 321 27.71 -9.36 -12.39
C ALA A 321 27.83 -8.50 -11.14
N ASP A 322 29.04 -8.36 -10.56
CA ASP A 322 29.28 -7.49 -9.40
C ASP A 322 29.06 -6.02 -9.75
N LYS A 323 29.65 -5.60 -10.89
CA LYS A 323 29.49 -4.23 -11.40
C LYS A 323 28.03 -3.92 -11.73
N TRP A 324 27.36 -4.86 -12.39
CA TRP A 324 25.93 -4.74 -12.70
C TRP A 324 25.08 -4.49 -11.46
N ILE A 325 25.20 -5.32 -10.41
CA ILE A 325 24.34 -5.17 -9.22
C ILE A 325 24.69 -3.92 -8.41
N LEU A 326 25.96 -3.51 -8.40
CA LEU A 326 26.38 -2.22 -7.82
C LEU A 326 25.78 -1.04 -8.58
N SER A 327 25.75 -1.08 -9.91
CA SER A 327 25.12 -0.06 -10.74
C SER A 327 23.60 0.00 -10.50
N LYS A 328 22.95 -1.15 -10.37
CA LYS A 328 21.51 -1.23 -10.06
C LYS A 328 21.17 -0.67 -8.70
N VAL A 329 21.90 -1.01 -7.63
CA VAL A 329 21.63 -0.43 -6.29
C VAL A 329 21.95 1.05 -6.24
N ASN A 330 22.96 1.50 -6.97
CA ASN A 330 23.34 2.90 -7.10
C ASN A 330 22.23 3.75 -7.76
N THR A 331 21.67 3.25 -8.87
CA THR A 331 20.52 3.86 -9.53
C THR A 331 19.27 3.83 -8.62
N LEU A 332 19.07 2.71 -7.91
CA LEU A 332 17.98 2.58 -6.95
C LEU A 332 18.06 3.64 -5.84
N ALA A 333 19.25 3.89 -5.28
CA ALA A 333 19.45 4.90 -4.24
C ALA A 333 19.00 6.29 -4.70
N LYS A 334 19.39 6.67 -5.93
CA LYS A 334 18.94 7.92 -6.55
C LYS A 334 17.43 7.96 -6.74
N ASP A 335 16.88 6.93 -7.36
CA ASP A 335 15.46 6.86 -7.69
C ASP A 335 14.57 6.88 -6.44
N VAL A 336 14.95 6.14 -5.39
CA VAL A 336 14.22 6.11 -4.13
C VAL A 336 14.24 7.47 -3.46
N THR A 337 15.42 8.11 -3.39
CA THR A 337 15.55 9.45 -2.80
C THR A 337 14.68 10.46 -3.54
N GLU A 338 14.75 10.51 -4.87
CA GLU A 338 13.93 11.44 -5.68
C GLU A 338 12.42 11.21 -5.51
N ASN A 339 11.97 9.96 -5.36
CA ASN A 339 10.56 9.67 -5.14
C ASN A 339 10.12 10.01 -3.70
N MET A 340 10.98 9.76 -2.70
CA MET A 340 10.70 10.17 -1.33
C MET A 340 10.62 11.68 -1.17
N ASP A 341 11.50 12.44 -1.82
CA ASP A 341 11.47 13.91 -1.85
C ASP A 341 10.18 14.46 -2.49
N LYS A 342 9.58 13.72 -3.40
CA LYS A 342 8.27 14.02 -4.00
C LYS A 342 7.08 13.47 -3.21
N TYR A 343 7.32 12.84 -2.07
CA TYR A 343 6.29 12.13 -1.27
C TYR A 343 5.60 10.98 -2.02
N GLU A 344 6.25 10.39 -3.02
CA GLU A 344 5.78 9.24 -3.77
C GLU A 344 6.24 7.92 -3.12
N MET A 345 5.91 7.73 -1.85
CA MET A 345 6.38 6.62 -1.01
C MET A 345 6.04 5.24 -1.58
N GLY A 346 4.85 5.11 -2.19
CA GLY A 346 4.42 3.86 -2.80
C GLY A 346 5.29 3.46 -4.00
N ILE A 347 5.78 4.44 -4.78
CA ILE A 347 6.70 4.20 -5.90
C ILE A 347 8.10 3.87 -5.35
N ALA A 348 8.58 4.63 -4.37
CA ALA A 348 9.87 4.39 -3.74
C ALA A 348 10.00 2.96 -3.20
N VAL A 349 9.03 2.52 -2.39
CA VAL A 349 9.06 1.18 -1.80
C VAL A 349 8.92 0.07 -2.84
N GLN A 350 8.13 0.28 -3.91
CA GLN A 350 8.00 -0.71 -4.98
C GLN A 350 9.33 -0.93 -5.70
N LYS A 351 10.09 0.14 -5.98
CA LYS A 351 11.43 0.02 -6.58
C LYS A 351 12.39 -0.77 -5.69
N VAL A 352 12.35 -0.55 -4.37
CA VAL A 352 13.17 -1.33 -3.42
C VAL A 352 12.74 -2.80 -3.41
N TYR A 353 11.43 -3.05 -3.41
CA TYR A 353 10.88 -4.41 -3.47
C TYR A 353 11.34 -5.17 -4.73
N ASP A 354 11.15 -4.56 -5.91
CA ASP A 354 11.50 -5.16 -7.20
C ASP A 354 13.01 -5.43 -7.28
N PHE A 355 13.84 -4.48 -6.84
CA PHE A 355 15.29 -4.66 -6.80
C PHE A 355 15.71 -5.85 -5.92
N ILE A 356 15.18 -5.92 -4.68
CA ILE A 356 15.56 -7.00 -3.75
C ILE A 356 15.06 -8.34 -4.27
N TRP A 357 13.80 -8.39 -4.74
CA TRP A 357 13.19 -9.64 -5.17
C TRP A 357 13.78 -10.13 -6.48
N ASP A 358 13.67 -9.31 -7.54
CA ASP A 358 13.98 -9.75 -8.89
C ASP A 358 15.47 -9.68 -9.21
N GLU A 359 16.15 -8.56 -8.87
CA GLU A 359 17.54 -8.38 -9.27
C GLU A 359 18.52 -9.04 -8.30
N PHE A 360 18.39 -8.74 -7.01
CA PHE A 360 19.35 -9.21 -6.01
C PHE A 360 19.15 -10.68 -5.66
N CYS A 361 17.93 -11.10 -5.27
CA CYS A 361 17.69 -12.48 -4.84
C CYS A 361 17.63 -13.47 -5.98
N ASP A 362 16.88 -13.18 -7.05
CA ASP A 362 16.62 -14.15 -8.12
C ASP A 362 17.80 -14.26 -9.11
N TRP A 363 18.63 -13.22 -9.22
CA TRP A 363 19.75 -13.22 -10.14
C TRP A 363 21.10 -13.13 -9.46
N TYR A 364 21.41 -12.05 -8.75
CA TYR A 364 22.77 -11.82 -8.27
C TYR A 364 23.24 -12.90 -7.30
N ILE A 365 22.44 -13.21 -6.28
CA ILE A 365 22.77 -14.29 -5.31
C ILE A 365 22.99 -15.61 -6.05
N GLU A 366 22.14 -15.97 -6.99
CA GLU A 366 22.27 -17.22 -7.74
C GLU A 366 23.52 -17.27 -8.64
N ILE A 367 23.86 -16.14 -9.28
CA ILE A 367 25.09 -16.03 -10.09
C ILE A 367 26.33 -16.22 -9.23
N THR A 368 26.34 -15.67 -8.01
CA THR A 368 27.53 -15.71 -7.15
C THR A 368 27.79 -17.05 -6.48
N LYS A 369 26.81 -17.98 -6.45
CA LYS A 369 26.96 -19.28 -5.78
C LYS A 369 28.17 -20.08 -6.25
N THR A 370 28.46 -20.08 -7.56
CA THR A 370 29.64 -20.77 -8.11
C THR A 370 30.94 -20.26 -7.52
N ARG A 371 31.05 -18.96 -7.30
CA ARG A 371 32.23 -18.29 -6.76
C ARG A 371 32.33 -18.46 -5.25
N THR A 372 31.21 -18.27 -4.54
CA THR A 372 31.18 -18.38 -3.07
C THR A 372 31.43 -19.80 -2.59
N TYR A 373 31.00 -20.82 -3.32
CA TYR A 373 31.29 -22.23 -3.03
C TYR A 373 32.69 -22.66 -3.44
N ASN A 374 33.36 -21.93 -4.33
CA ASN A 374 34.72 -22.22 -4.81
C ASN A 374 35.79 -21.35 -4.11
N LYS A 375 35.48 -20.81 -2.93
CA LYS A 375 36.34 -19.85 -2.20
C LYS A 375 37.76 -20.37 -1.92
N GLU A 376 37.95 -21.67 -1.83
CA GLU A 376 39.27 -22.27 -1.56
C GLU A 376 40.18 -22.24 -2.80
N ASN A 377 39.62 -22.38 -4.01
CA ASN A 377 40.39 -22.42 -5.26
C ASN A 377 40.56 -21.04 -5.91
N ASP A 378 39.59 -20.12 -5.72
CA ASP A 378 39.66 -18.73 -6.21
C ASP A 378 39.22 -17.74 -5.09
N PRO A 379 40.09 -17.52 -4.10
CA PRO A 379 39.76 -16.66 -2.97
C PRO A 379 39.57 -15.18 -3.37
N ALA A 380 40.23 -14.72 -4.44
CA ALA A 380 40.10 -13.34 -4.89
C ALA A 380 38.70 -13.07 -5.50
N SER A 381 38.23 -13.95 -6.36
CA SER A 381 36.88 -13.86 -6.94
C SER A 381 35.80 -14.05 -5.88
N ALA A 382 36.00 -14.95 -4.92
CA ALA A 382 35.09 -15.15 -3.81
C ALA A 382 35.02 -13.90 -2.91
N ASN A 383 36.16 -13.27 -2.56
CA ASN A 383 36.18 -12.02 -1.80
C ASN A 383 35.42 -10.89 -2.50
N ALA A 384 35.60 -10.72 -3.81
CA ALA A 384 34.86 -9.73 -4.58
C ALA A 384 33.34 -9.98 -4.52
N ALA A 385 32.90 -11.25 -4.65
CA ALA A 385 31.50 -11.62 -4.50
C ALA A 385 30.96 -11.35 -3.09
N PHE A 386 31.70 -11.73 -2.05
CA PHE A 386 31.32 -11.50 -0.65
C PHE A 386 31.21 -10.02 -0.31
N TRP A 387 32.20 -9.23 -0.72
CA TRP A 387 32.17 -7.79 -0.52
C TRP A 387 30.95 -7.14 -1.19
N THR A 388 30.69 -7.53 -2.45
CA THR A 388 29.55 -6.99 -3.19
C THR A 388 28.22 -7.44 -2.59
N LEU A 389 28.08 -8.71 -2.17
CA LEU A 389 26.88 -9.20 -1.47
C LEU A 389 26.61 -8.42 -0.19
N LYS A 390 27.65 -8.22 0.65
CA LYS A 390 27.55 -7.45 1.89
C LYS A 390 27.16 -6.01 1.61
N THR A 391 27.85 -5.35 0.68
CA THR A 391 27.65 -3.94 0.34
C THR A 391 26.24 -3.69 -0.23
N VAL A 392 25.82 -4.47 -1.21
CA VAL A 392 24.49 -4.32 -1.84
C VAL A 392 23.37 -4.62 -0.85
N LEU A 393 23.51 -5.66 -0.01
CA LEU A 393 22.55 -5.94 1.04
C LEU A 393 22.45 -4.76 2.03
N THR A 394 23.58 -4.23 2.48
CA THR A 394 23.63 -3.07 3.39
C THR A 394 22.89 -1.87 2.82
N GLU A 395 23.17 -1.49 1.57
CA GLU A 395 22.52 -0.35 0.93
C GLU A 395 21.01 -0.61 0.72
N ALA A 396 20.63 -1.82 0.31
CA ALA A 396 19.22 -2.20 0.15
C ALA A 396 18.46 -2.19 1.48
N LEU A 397 19.08 -2.64 2.59
CA LEU A 397 18.48 -2.58 3.93
C LEU A 397 18.25 -1.13 4.38
N LYS A 398 19.20 -0.22 4.14
CA LYS A 398 19.03 1.20 4.45
C LYS A 398 17.86 1.82 3.68
N LEU A 399 17.73 1.51 2.38
CA LEU A 399 16.62 1.99 1.55
C LEU A 399 15.27 1.40 1.95
N LEU A 400 15.25 0.17 2.47
CA LEU A 400 14.05 -0.52 2.93
C LEU A 400 13.63 -0.09 4.34
N HIS A 401 14.57 0.36 5.18
CA HIS A 401 14.37 0.60 6.61
C HIS A 401 13.19 1.53 6.94
N PRO A 402 12.95 2.66 6.23
CA PRO A 402 11.80 3.52 6.52
C PRO A 402 10.45 2.80 6.41
N PHE A 403 10.38 1.74 5.63
CA PHE A 403 9.16 0.97 5.37
C PHE A 403 9.04 -0.28 6.25
N MET A 404 10.14 -0.98 6.49
CA MET A 404 10.22 -2.23 7.26
C MET A 404 11.32 -2.16 8.32
N PRO A 405 11.13 -1.35 9.38
CA PRO A 405 12.21 -1.03 10.32
C PRO A 405 12.70 -2.21 11.16
N PHE A 406 11.84 -3.18 11.50
CA PHE A 406 12.20 -4.23 12.45
C PHE A 406 13.15 -5.26 11.85
N ILE A 407 12.79 -5.82 10.68
CA ILE A 407 13.63 -6.83 10.03
C ILE A 407 14.95 -6.23 9.52
N THR A 408 14.91 -5.00 9.03
CA THR A 408 16.12 -4.34 8.52
C THR A 408 17.11 -4.01 9.62
N GLU A 409 16.62 -3.57 10.78
CA GLU A 409 17.45 -3.35 11.98
C GLU A 409 18.14 -4.64 12.42
N GLU A 410 17.38 -5.72 12.60
CA GLU A 410 17.90 -7.02 13.04
C GLU A 410 18.99 -7.56 12.12
N ILE A 411 18.77 -7.49 10.80
CA ILE A 411 19.74 -7.95 9.82
C ILE A 411 20.96 -7.04 9.79
N PHE A 412 20.76 -5.72 9.82
CA PHE A 412 21.85 -4.75 9.75
C PHE A 412 22.79 -4.89 10.95
N CYS A 413 22.27 -4.90 12.17
CA CYS A 413 23.08 -5.04 13.39
C CYS A 413 23.80 -6.40 13.46
N THR A 414 23.22 -7.46 12.89
CA THR A 414 23.90 -8.76 12.76
C THR A 414 25.03 -8.71 11.73
N LEU A 415 24.85 -7.98 10.62
CA LEU A 415 25.82 -7.84 9.54
C LEU A 415 26.97 -6.86 9.89
N HIS A 416 26.67 -5.89 10.74
CA HIS A 416 27.55 -4.80 11.21
C HIS A 416 27.55 -4.73 12.74
N PRO A 417 28.15 -5.72 13.43
CA PRO A 417 28.15 -5.75 14.91
C PRO A 417 28.92 -4.60 15.56
N GLU A 418 29.65 -3.81 14.76
CA GLU A 418 30.33 -2.58 15.16
C GLU A 418 29.41 -1.36 15.22
N GLU A 419 28.22 -1.43 14.65
CA GLU A 419 27.23 -0.35 14.58
C GLU A 419 26.11 -0.57 15.60
N ASP A 420 25.65 0.48 16.26
CA ASP A 420 24.59 0.38 17.28
C ASP A 420 23.21 0.20 16.67
N THR A 421 22.94 0.85 15.53
CA THR A 421 21.64 0.82 14.84
C THR A 421 21.77 1.31 13.40
N ILE A 422 20.94 0.78 12.50
CA ILE A 422 20.83 1.24 11.13
C ILE A 422 20.35 2.71 11.05
N MET A 423 19.64 3.20 12.08
CA MET A 423 19.10 4.56 12.11
C MET A 423 20.19 5.65 12.13
N LEU A 424 21.38 5.32 12.58
CA LEU A 424 22.53 6.22 12.56
C LEU A 424 23.39 6.08 11.31
N ALA A 425 23.12 5.07 10.47
CA ALA A 425 23.83 4.85 9.23
C ALA A 425 23.50 5.96 8.20
N LYS A 426 24.50 6.32 7.39
CA LYS A 426 24.29 7.29 6.31
C LYS A 426 23.32 6.76 5.27
N TRP A 427 22.42 7.63 4.81
CA TRP A 427 21.53 7.33 3.70
C TRP A 427 22.33 7.05 2.43
N PRO A 428 21.94 6.04 1.61
CA PRO A 428 22.60 5.72 0.36
C PRO A 428 22.58 6.89 -0.62
N GLU A 429 23.75 7.24 -1.16
CA GLU A 429 23.89 8.30 -2.13
C GLU A 429 24.38 7.76 -3.48
N TYR A 430 23.93 8.38 -4.58
CA TYR A 430 24.40 8.01 -5.91
C TYR A 430 25.89 8.29 -6.08
N ARG A 431 26.62 7.29 -6.57
CA ARG A 431 28.07 7.34 -6.83
C ARG A 431 28.34 7.19 -8.33
N ALA A 432 29.02 8.17 -8.92
CA ALA A 432 29.35 8.15 -10.35
C ALA A 432 30.32 7.00 -10.73
N ASP A 433 31.18 6.57 -9.81
CA ASP A 433 32.12 5.46 -9.98
C ASP A 433 31.46 4.06 -9.93
N TRP A 434 30.19 3.99 -9.55
CA TRP A 434 29.37 2.77 -9.57
C TRP A 434 28.35 2.75 -10.73
N ASN A 435 28.59 3.52 -11.77
CA ASN A 435 27.74 3.53 -12.96
C ASN A 435 28.37 2.67 -14.08
N PHE A 436 27.82 1.50 -14.32
CA PHE A 436 28.34 0.48 -15.22
C PHE A 436 27.34 0.09 -16.32
N PRO A 437 26.99 0.99 -17.26
CA PRO A 437 25.94 0.75 -18.24
C PRO A 437 26.25 -0.41 -19.19
N ALA A 438 27.54 -0.65 -19.50
CA ALA A 438 27.94 -1.75 -20.35
C ALA A 438 27.69 -3.13 -19.70
N GLU A 439 27.98 -3.23 -18.39
CA GLU A 439 27.70 -4.44 -17.62
C GLU A 439 26.21 -4.62 -17.36
N GLU A 440 25.43 -3.55 -17.28
CA GLU A 440 23.96 -3.65 -17.22
C GLU A 440 23.40 -4.28 -18.50
N GLU A 441 23.80 -3.80 -19.67
CA GLU A 441 23.39 -4.37 -20.95
C GLU A 441 23.84 -5.84 -21.09
N MET A 442 25.07 -6.14 -20.68
CA MET A 442 25.63 -7.48 -20.68
C MET A 442 24.80 -8.48 -19.87
N LEU A 443 24.36 -8.08 -18.67
CA LEU A 443 23.54 -8.94 -17.82
C LEU A 443 22.09 -9.06 -18.33
N GLU A 444 21.52 -8.09 -19.01
CA GLU A 444 20.22 -8.25 -19.68
C GLU A 444 20.31 -9.31 -20.79
N HIS A 445 21.37 -9.33 -21.61
CA HIS A 445 21.60 -10.42 -22.58
C HIS A 445 21.73 -11.78 -21.88
N CYS A 446 22.43 -11.83 -20.74
CA CYS A 446 22.52 -13.04 -19.93
C CYS A 446 21.14 -13.52 -19.44
N LYS A 447 20.32 -12.61 -18.93
CA LYS A 447 18.95 -12.92 -18.48
C LYS A 447 18.07 -13.43 -19.62
N ASP A 448 18.15 -12.82 -20.80
CA ASP A 448 17.37 -13.23 -21.97
C ASP A 448 17.76 -14.65 -22.42
N LEU A 449 19.06 -14.97 -22.43
CA LEU A 449 19.55 -16.33 -22.70
C LEU A 449 18.97 -17.34 -21.69
N VAL A 450 19.11 -17.05 -20.39
CA VAL A 450 18.63 -17.95 -19.32
C VAL A 450 17.14 -18.16 -19.41
N LYS A 451 16.36 -17.07 -19.61
CA LYS A 451 14.90 -17.15 -19.79
C LYS A 451 14.53 -18.00 -21.02
N GLY A 452 15.18 -17.76 -22.16
CA GLY A 452 14.95 -18.51 -23.39
C GLY A 452 15.20 -20.01 -23.20
N VAL A 453 16.32 -20.39 -22.58
CA VAL A 453 16.63 -21.80 -22.31
C VAL A 453 15.64 -22.41 -21.31
N ARG A 454 15.27 -21.69 -20.22
CA ARG A 454 14.29 -22.17 -19.23
C ARG A 454 12.91 -22.41 -19.86
N ASN A 455 12.47 -21.55 -20.77
CA ASN A 455 11.21 -21.70 -21.48
C ASN A 455 11.19 -23.00 -22.30
N VAL A 456 12.22 -23.24 -23.13
CA VAL A 456 12.33 -24.48 -23.90
C VAL A 456 12.35 -25.71 -22.99
N ARG A 457 13.12 -25.67 -21.91
CA ARG A 457 13.17 -26.77 -20.94
C ARG A 457 11.82 -27.06 -20.31
N THR A 458 11.03 -26.01 -20.03
CA THR A 458 9.66 -26.13 -19.50
C THR A 458 8.72 -26.72 -20.56
N GLU A 459 8.74 -26.18 -21.78
CA GLU A 459 7.91 -26.66 -22.90
C GLU A 459 8.17 -28.12 -23.25
N MET A 460 9.43 -28.55 -23.11
CA MET A 460 9.84 -29.92 -23.39
C MET A 460 9.84 -30.84 -22.16
N ASP A 461 9.40 -30.35 -21.01
CA ASP A 461 9.32 -31.12 -19.75
C ASP A 461 10.67 -31.70 -19.32
N VAL A 462 11.77 -30.93 -19.53
CA VAL A 462 13.14 -31.35 -19.23
C VAL A 462 13.38 -31.32 -17.72
N PRO A 463 13.80 -32.44 -17.09
CA PRO A 463 14.08 -32.46 -15.65
C PRO A 463 15.19 -31.46 -15.27
N PRO A 464 15.08 -30.77 -14.12
CA PRO A 464 16.07 -29.80 -13.66
C PRO A 464 17.50 -30.35 -13.55
N SER A 465 17.65 -31.64 -13.23
CA SER A 465 18.94 -32.30 -13.09
C SER A 465 19.63 -32.60 -14.42
N ARG A 466 18.89 -32.58 -15.54
CA ARG A 466 19.45 -32.85 -16.87
C ARG A 466 20.10 -31.58 -17.40
N LYS A 467 21.40 -31.68 -17.77
CA LYS A 467 22.16 -30.58 -18.37
C LYS A 467 22.24 -30.74 -19.86
N ALA A 468 22.25 -29.64 -20.61
CA ALA A 468 22.34 -29.60 -22.06
C ALA A 468 23.48 -28.68 -22.51
N LYS A 469 24.07 -28.99 -23.66
CA LYS A 469 24.97 -28.06 -24.36
C LYS A 469 24.16 -26.89 -24.90
N ILE A 470 24.75 -25.70 -24.85
CA ILE A 470 24.14 -24.48 -25.41
C ILE A 470 25.11 -23.88 -26.42
N PHE A 471 24.69 -23.81 -27.67
CA PHE A 471 25.39 -23.06 -28.72
C PHE A 471 24.73 -21.67 -28.82
N ILE A 472 25.55 -20.65 -28.78
CA ILE A 472 25.11 -19.25 -28.90
C ILE A 472 25.66 -18.70 -30.21
N VAL A 473 24.79 -18.45 -31.17
CA VAL A 473 25.15 -17.92 -32.49
C VAL A 473 24.78 -16.43 -32.53
N ALA A 474 25.78 -15.57 -32.67
CA ALA A 474 25.59 -14.13 -32.81
C ALA A 474 26.58 -13.55 -33.83
N GLU A 475 26.11 -12.74 -34.75
CA GLU A 475 26.97 -12.08 -35.77
C GLU A 475 27.84 -10.98 -35.18
N ASP A 476 27.27 -10.26 -34.16
CA ASP A 476 27.96 -9.16 -33.49
C ASP A 476 29.05 -9.66 -32.55
N ALA A 477 30.27 -9.13 -32.73
CA ALA A 477 31.43 -9.53 -31.94
C ALA A 477 31.39 -9.05 -30.49
N ALA A 478 30.78 -7.86 -30.22
CA ALA A 478 30.62 -7.32 -28.88
C ALA A 478 29.62 -8.16 -28.09
N LEU A 479 28.54 -8.58 -28.75
CA LEU A 479 27.55 -9.46 -28.13
C LEU A 479 28.11 -10.85 -27.84
N ARG A 480 28.93 -11.42 -28.73
CA ARG A 480 29.65 -12.68 -28.42
C ARG A 480 30.55 -12.54 -27.20
N ASN A 481 31.31 -11.44 -27.12
CA ASN A 481 32.14 -11.16 -25.94
C ASN A 481 31.32 -11.05 -24.66
N SER A 482 30.15 -10.44 -24.73
CA SER A 482 29.20 -10.35 -23.62
C SER A 482 28.78 -11.73 -23.09
N PHE A 483 28.44 -12.67 -23.99
CA PHE A 483 28.10 -14.05 -23.61
C PHE A 483 29.29 -14.83 -23.06
N GLU A 484 30.49 -14.62 -23.59
CA GLU A 484 31.70 -15.26 -23.06
C GLU A 484 32.02 -14.80 -21.64
N LEU A 485 31.89 -13.49 -21.35
CA LEU A 485 32.15 -12.92 -20.02
C LEU A 485 31.13 -13.35 -18.97
N THR A 486 29.92 -13.71 -19.37
CA THR A 486 28.84 -14.15 -18.46
C THR A 486 28.68 -15.69 -18.44
N LYS A 487 29.51 -16.43 -19.13
CA LYS A 487 29.42 -17.86 -19.35
C LYS A 487 29.33 -18.71 -18.08
N GLU A 488 30.02 -18.31 -17.01
CA GLU A 488 30.01 -19.00 -15.71
C GLU A 488 28.60 -19.08 -15.08
N ALA A 489 27.73 -18.13 -15.39
CA ALA A 489 26.35 -18.10 -14.86
C ALA A 489 25.46 -19.20 -15.47
N TYR A 490 25.73 -19.64 -16.70
CA TYR A 490 24.80 -20.50 -17.43
C TYR A 490 24.77 -21.96 -16.95
N ALA A 491 25.85 -22.43 -16.33
CA ALA A 491 25.90 -23.77 -15.77
C ALA A 491 24.82 -24.01 -14.71
N ASN A 492 24.60 -23.03 -13.87
CA ASN A 492 23.59 -23.10 -12.80
C ASN A 492 22.23 -22.57 -13.25
N LEU A 493 22.22 -21.42 -13.91
CA LEU A 493 20.97 -20.71 -14.21
C LEU A 493 20.21 -21.27 -15.39
N ALA A 494 20.93 -21.76 -16.42
CA ALA A 494 20.35 -22.35 -17.62
C ALA A 494 20.44 -23.89 -17.65
N GLY A 495 21.14 -24.51 -16.69
CA GLY A 495 21.41 -25.95 -16.70
C GLY A 495 22.32 -26.36 -17.86
N ALA A 496 23.32 -25.53 -18.19
CA ALA A 496 24.28 -25.84 -19.23
C ALA A 496 25.30 -26.85 -18.76
N SER A 497 25.60 -27.86 -19.61
CA SER A 497 26.76 -28.76 -19.46
C SER A 497 28.00 -28.12 -20.07
N GLU A 498 27.83 -27.45 -21.19
CA GLU A 498 28.87 -26.77 -21.96
C GLU A 498 28.22 -25.57 -22.68
N VAL A 499 28.96 -24.50 -22.88
CA VAL A 499 28.49 -23.32 -23.62
C VAL A 499 29.51 -22.97 -24.70
N MET A 500 29.07 -22.88 -25.94
CA MET A 500 29.87 -22.50 -27.09
C MET A 500 29.30 -21.22 -27.72
N VAL A 501 30.14 -20.20 -27.82
CA VAL A 501 29.76 -18.91 -28.43
C VAL A 501 30.45 -18.83 -29.79
N GLN A 502 29.69 -18.66 -30.87
CA GLN A 502 30.20 -18.68 -32.22
C GLN A 502 29.46 -17.70 -33.14
N GLN A 503 30.07 -17.45 -34.32
CA GLN A 503 29.52 -16.48 -35.27
C GLN A 503 28.44 -17.09 -36.17
N ASP A 504 28.50 -18.36 -36.46
CA ASP A 504 27.62 -19.07 -37.38
C ASP A 504 27.20 -20.45 -36.86
N LYS A 505 26.44 -21.19 -37.62
CA LYS A 505 25.89 -22.51 -37.25
C LYS A 505 26.85 -23.70 -37.43
N THR A 506 28.13 -23.47 -37.67
CA THR A 506 29.08 -24.53 -37.90
C THR A 506 29.14 -25.51 -36.72
N GLY A 507 28.99 -26.81 -36.99
CA GLY A 507 29.02 -27.87 -35.96
C GLY A 507 27.74 -28.06 -35.15
N ILE A 508 26.65 -27.38 -35.48
CA ILE A 508 25.34 -27.54 -34.85
C ILE A 508 24.49 -28.51 -35.69
N GLY A 509 23.92 -29.53 -35.03
CA GLY A 509 23.04 -30.50 -35.67
C GLY A 509 21.74 -29.87 -36.19
N GLU A 510 21.18 -30.41 -37.27
CA GLU A 510 19.93 -29.93 -37.86
C GLU A 510 18.72 -30.14 -36.95
N ASP A 511 18.79 -31.08 -36.02
CA ASP A 511 17.78 -31.44 -35.04
C ASP A 511 17.83 -30.59 -33.76
N ALA A 512 18.79 -29.65 -33.64
CA ALA A 512 18.91 -28.79 -32.48
C ALA A 512 17.70 -27.85 -32.33
N VAL A 513 17.17 -27.80 -31.13
CA VAL A 513 16.09 -26.87 -30.79
C VAL A 513 16.62 -25.44 -30.78
N SER A 514 16.01 -24.55 -31.55
CA SER A 514 16.43 -23.15 -31.66
C SER A 514 15.58 -22.22 -30.86
N VAL A 515 16.21 -21.24 -30.21
CA VAL A 515 15.57 -20.15 -29.48
C VAL A 515 16.13 -18.82 -29.95
N VAL A 516 15.28 -17.94 -30.42
CA VAL A 516 15.68 -16.59 -30.83
C VAL A 516 15.60 -15.67 -29.61
N ILE A 517 16.70 -14.98 -29.34
CA ILE A 517 16.79 -13.90 -28.33
C ILE A 517 17.28 -12.62 -29.02
N PRO A 518 17.20 -11.43 -28.37
CA PRO A 518 17.72 -10.22 -28.98
C PRO A 518 19.17 -10.35 -29.44
N GLY A 519 19.42 -10.20 -30.76
CA GLY A 519 20.73 -10.21 -31.37
C GLY A 519 21.42 -11.60 -31.51
N ALA A 520 20.80 -12.68 -31.01
CA ALA A 520 21.40 -14.02 -31.08
C ALA A 520 20.36 -15.15 -31.26
N THR A 521 20.82 -16.30 -31.68
CA THR A 521 20.02 -17.54 -31.70
C THR A 521 20.73 -18.60 -30.88
N LEU A 522 20.01 -19.20 -29.95
CA LEU A 522 20.50 -20.31 -29.14
C LEU A 522 20.12 -21.62 -29.79
N TYR A 523 20.99 -22.62 -29.71
CA TYR A 523 20.71 -23.97 -30.17
C TYR A 523 21.02 -24.95 -29.05
N LEU A 524 20.10 -25.86 -28.78
CA LEU A 524 20.23 -26.94 -27.81
C LEU A 524 20.07 -28.28 -28.53
N PRO A 525 21.08 -29.18 -28.50
CA PRO A 525 20.92 -30.49 -29.08
C PRO A 525 19.74 -31.25 -28.51
N LEU A 526 18.90 -31.82 -29.37
CA LEU A 526 17.67 -32.49 -28.93
C LEU A 526 17.97 -33.70 -28.02
N GLU A 527 19.06 -34.42 -28.31
CA GLU A 527 19.55 -35.56 -27.52
C GLU A 527 19.89 -35.20 -26.07
N ASP A 528 20.34 -33.96 -25.84
CA ASP A 528 20.61 -33.44 -24.49
C ASP A 528 19.33 -33.08 -23.71
N LEU A 529 18.25 -32.74 -24.41
CA LEU A 529 16.98 -32.32 -23.80
C LEU A 529 16.09 -33.54 -23.51
N VAL A 530 16.01 -34.50 -24.39
CA VAL A 530 15.09 -35.64 -24.31
C VAL A 530 15.86 -36.94 -24.13
N ASP A 531 15.50 -37.76 -23.16
CA ASP A 531 15.91 -39.14 -23.03
C ASP A 531 14.95 -39.99 -23.89
N PHE A 532 15.32 -40.20 -25.13
CA PHE A 532 14.46 -40.88 -26.12
C PHE A 532 13.95 -42.22 -25.60
N GLU A 533 14.79 -43.01 -24.92
CA GLU A 533 14.38 -44.32 -24.41
C GLU A 533 13.38 -44.21 -23.25
N LYS A 534 13.63 -43.30 -22.30
CA LYS A 534 12.71 -43.07 -21.18
C LYS A 534 11.40 -42.40 -21.61
N GLU A 535 11.47 -41.46 -22.52
CA GLU A 535 10.29 -40.79 -23.06
C GLU A 535 9.44 -41.76 -23.88
N LYS A 536 10.08 -42.60 -24.66
CA LYS A 536 9.39 -43.68 -25.38
C LYS A 536 8.72 -44.66 -24.43
N GLU A 537 9.41 -45.05 -23.36
CA GLU A 537 8.83 -45.91 -22.32
C GLU A 537 7.64 -45.22 -21.60
N ARG A 538 7.75 -43.94 -21.31
CA ARG A 538 6.67 -43.13 -20.72
C ARG A 538 5.47 -43.04 -21.65
N LEU A 539 5.72 -42.73 -22.93
CA LEU A 539 4.64 -42.61 -23.92
C LEU A 539 3.98 -43.98 -24.19
N LEU A 540 4.72 -45.08 -24.18
CA LEU A 540 4.15 -46.42 -24.27
C LEU A 540 3.30 -46.79 -23.06
N LYS A 541 3.73 -46.44 -21.87
CA LYS A 541 2.93 -46.61 -20.65
C LYS A 541 1.65 -45.76 -20.69
N GLU A 542 1.75 -44.52 -21.15
CA GLU A 542 0.60 -43.62 -21.30
C GLU A 542 -0.35 -44.11 -22.40
N GLN A 543 0.18 -44.60 -23.52
CA GLN A 543 -0.64 -45.24 -24.55
C GLN A 543 -1.43 -46.42 -23.97
N ALA A 544 -0.77 -47.31 -23.23
CA ALA A 544 -1.42 -48.47 -22.63
C ALA A 544 -2.49 -48.06 -21.57
N ARG A 545 -2.28 -46.98 -20.85
CA ARG A 545 -3.25 -46.42 -19.94
C ARG A 545 -4.47 -45.88 -20.69
N LEU A 546 -4.24 -45.05 -21.71
CA LEU A 546 -5.29 -44.48 -22.56
C LEU A 546 -6.10 -45.54 -23.31
N GLU A 547 -5.45 -46.63 -23.76
CA GLU A 547 -6.13 -47.78 -24.39
C GLU A 547 -7.14 -48.41 -23.44
N LYS A 548 -6.78 -48.59 -22.14
CA LYS A 548 -7.67 -49.11 -21.13
C LYS A 548 -8.86 -48.16 -20.85
N GLU A 549 -8.60 -46.87 -20.72
CA GLU A 549 -9.65 -45.88 -20.49
C GLU A 549 -10.61 -45.74 -21.68
N LEU A 550 -10.06 -45.74 -22.92
CA LEU A 550 -10.85 -45.74 -24.14
C LEU A 550 -11.76 -47.00 -24.24
N ALA A 551 -11.19 -48.17 -23.96
CA ALA A 551 -11.96 -49.41 -23.96
C ALA A 551 -13.07 -49.38 -22.88
N ARG A 552 -12.78 -48.86 -21.70
CA ARG A 552 -13.76 -48.71 -20.61
C ARG A 552 -14.89 -47.74 -20.99
N SER A 553 -14.56 -46.52 -21.47
CA SER A 553 -15.56 -45.51 -21.86
C SER A 553 -16.40 -45.99 -23.05
N LYS A 554 -15.78 -46.62 -24.06
CA LYS A 554 -16.52 -47.22 -25.17
C LYS A 554 -17.42 -48.35 -24.70
N GLY A 555 -16.95 -49.22 -23.77
CA GLY A 555 -17.77 -50.27 -23.18
C GLY A 555 -18.96 -49.76 -22.35
N MET A 556 -18.76 -48.64 -21.63
CA MET A 556 -19.87 -47.99 -20.91
C MET A 556 -20.89 -47.38 -21.87
N LEU A 557 -20.46 -46.69 -22.89
CA LEU A 557 -21.31 -46.05 -23.89
C LEU A 557 -21.98 -47.02 -24.88
N SER A 558 -21.50 -48.29 -24.99
CA SER A 558 -22.15 -49.37 -25.74
C SER A 558 -23.11 -50.20 -24.91
N ASN A 559 -23.18 -50.01 -23.59
CA ASN A 559 -24.05 -50.76 -22.71
C ASN A 559 -25.49 -50.15 -22.67
N GLU A 560 -26.44 -50.82 -23.29
CA GLU A 560 -27.84 -50.40 -23.34
C GLU A 560 -28.46 -50.17 -21.94
N LYS A 561 -28.05 -50.94 -20.93
CA LYS A 561 -28.53 -50.76 -19.53
C LYS A 561 -27.96 -49.46 -18.90
N PHE A 562 -26.79 -49.04 -19.31
CA PHE A 562 -26.22 -47.77 -18.86
C PHE A 562 -26.92 -46.59 -19.53
N LEU A 563 -27.08 -46.66 -20.84
CA LEU A 563 -27.74 -45.59 -21.65
C LEU A 563 -29.20 -45.39 -21.25
N SER A 564 -29.90 -46.43 -20.85
CA SER A 564 -31.33 -46.37 -20.48
C SER A 564 -31.59 -45.96 -19.02
N LYS A 565 -30.62 -46.10 -18.13
CA LYS A 565 -30.80 -45.86 -16.67
C LYS A 565 -29.99 -44.71 -16.12
N ALA A 566 -28.90 -44.28 -16.78
CA ALA A 566 -28.08 -43.18 -16.31
C ALA A 566 -28.71 -41.81 -16.66
N PRO A 567 -28.57 -40.81 -15.77
CA PRO A 567 -28.96 -39.45 -16.09
C PRO A 567 -28.24 -38.93 -17.35
N GLU A 568 -28.89 -38.14 -18.17
CA GLU A 568 -28.41 -37.61 -19.43
C GLU A 568 -27.07 -36.86 -19.25
N ALA A 569 -26.93 -36.11 -18.15
CA ALA A 569 -25.69 -35.42 -17.77
C ALA A 569 -24.50 -36.39 -17.57
N LYS A 570 -24.71 -37.60 -17.01
CA LYS A 570 -23.64 -38.60 -16.86
C LYS A 570 -23.24 -39.26 -18.18
N VAL A 571 -24.21 -39.47 -19.06
CA VAL A 571 -23.92 -39.96 -20.42
C VAL A 571 -23.12 -38.94 -21.22
N GLN A 572 -23.45 -37.66 -21.09
CA GLN A 572 -22.68 -36.58 -21.74
C GLN A 572 -21.27 -36.47 -21.16
N GLU A 573 -21.13 -36.51 -19.84
CA GLU A 573 -19.80 -36.53 -19.18
C GLU A 573 -18.91 -37.64 -19.67
N GLU A 574 -19.45 -38.87 -19.87
CA GLU A 574 -18.68 -39.99 -20.38
C GLU A 574 -18.33 -39.88 -21.85
N LYS A 575 -19.18 -39.22 -22.67
CA LYS A 575 -18.86 -38.86 -24.07
C LYS A 575 -17.74 -37.86 -24.15
N ASP A 576 -17.75 -36.84 -23.29
CA ASP A 576 -16.72 -35.80 -23.24
C ASP A 576 -15.37 -36.38 -22.78
N LYS A 577 -15.37 -37.30 -21.82
CA LYS A 577 -14.19 -38.08 -21.43
C LYS A 577 -13.65 -38.93 -22.56
N LEU A 578 -14.52 -39.61 -23.31
CA LEU A 578 -14.11 -40.42 -24.45
C LEU A 578 -13.43 -39.55 -25.51
N ALA A 579 -14.02 -38.41 -25.87
CA ALA A 579 -13.44 -37.47 -26.83
C ALA A 579 -12.07 -36.94 -26.36
N GLY A 580 -11.95 -36.60 -25.07
CA GLY A 580 -10.68 -36.19 -24.47
C GLY A 580 -9.61 -37.28 -24.55
N TYR A 581 -9.93 -38.55 -24.23
CA TYR A 581 -8.99 -39.67 -24.34
C TYR A 581 -8.60 -39.99 -25.79
N GLU A 582 -9.52 -39.82 -26.75
CA GLU A 582 -9.20 -40.00 -28.20
C GLU A 582 -8.22 -38.91 -28.67
N GLN A 583 -8.41 -37.67 -28.23
CA GLN A 583 -7.50 -36.58 -28.55
C GLN A 583 -6.09 -36.81 -27.93
N MET A 584 -6.03 -37.19 -26.66
CA MET A 584 -4.77 -37.52 -25.96
C MET A 584 -4.05 -38.70 -26.64
N MET A 585 -4.79 -39.74 -27.05
CA MET A 585 -4.24 -40.91 -27.76
C MET A 585 -3.66 -40.51 -29.11
N ALA A 586 -4.32 -39.63 -29.85
CA ALA A 586 -3.78 -39.13 -31.14
C ALA A 586 -2.45 -38.38 -30.92
N GLN A 587 -2.34 -37.55 -29.92
CA GLN A 587 -1.12 -36.83 -29.57
C GLN A 587 0.02 -37.78 -29.16
N VAL A 588 -0.28 -38.79 -28.32
CA VAL A 588 0.72 -39.78 -27.90
C VAL A 588 1.24 -40.59 -29.11
N LYS A 589 0.35 -41.00 -30.02
CA LYS A 589 0.75 -41.73 -31.24
C LYS A 589 1.58 -40.87 -32.18
N GLU A 590 1.22 -39.60 -32.34
CA GLU A 590 2.01 -38.69 -33.17
C GLU A 590 3.42 -38.48 -32.62
N ARG A 591 3.55 -38.27 -31.31
CA ARG A 591 4.84 -38.16 -30.62
C ARG A 591 5.68 -39.43 -30.77
N LEU A 592 5.08 -40.61 -30.55
CA LEU A 592 5.80 -41.91 -30.78
C LEU A 592 6.26 -42.08 -32.24
N ALA A 593 5.48 -41.63 -33.21
CA ALA A 593 5.84 -41.70 -34.62
C ALA A 593 7.01 -40.74 -34.97
N GLN A 594 7.07 -39.56 -34.34
CA GLN A 594 8.16 -38.60 -34.48
C GLN A 594 9.49 -39.14 -33.88
N MET A 595 9.41 -39.95 -32.81
CA MET A 595 10.55 -40.56 -32.14
C MET A 595 11.10 -41.83 -32.85
N THR A 596 10.40 -42.34 -33.85
CA THR A 596 10.77 -43.55 -34.56
C THR A 596 11.38 -43.26 -35.95
N LYS A 597 11.42 -41.99 -36.34
CA LYS A 597 12.13 -41.49 -37.51
C LYS A 597 13.54 -41.04 -37.11
#